data_e4452c001aa5a506cbe20ef7b45f8a43
#
_entry.id   e4452c001aa5a506cbe20ef7b45f8a43
#
_cell.length_a   1.000
_cell.length_b   1.000
_cell.length_c   1.000
_cell.angle_alpha   90.00
_cell.angle_beta   90.00
_cell.angle_gamma   90.00
#
_symmetry.space_group_name_H-M   'P 1'
#
loop_
_entity.id
_entity.type
_entity.pdbx_description
1 polymer ?
#
loop_
_entity_poly.entity_id
_entity_poly.type
_entity_poly.pdbx_seq_one_letter_code
_entity_poly.pdbx_strand_id
1 'polypeptide(L)'
;MQILGTGTPRWALLLALLLTLLAPVEPAVARALTTSQPLTPRATDPAAFSAGVTAIVDADGDCLRMRAGPGTALPQLTCLPHGSAVTIVPGRVVFDEMAWQQVQSGGRLGWVAEQYLREGSSAPPTSSGAPAAPSGASAAAVPSGPLIGPGCTALPNASTAASQRTGPAIPPGINGVVPEAGSGLIVWGGGSAEEVAASAATKGCALRSVWAPADGGGIIGYSYGAPDFVNKDWLDRFVDGIDAGTPLILVCGGAPDRQIVTAHALGSIPPPTPTGLAPVAVRALPPPAVSASSVAVIDAASGAVIYESNAHRSLPPASLTKIATAILTVEAGRLDAWVPISIDSREMGDSSVMGLRPGDCFRAKDLLFGLMLPSGNDAALALGRFQAGGDEAFVGRLNALVVRLGLQETRFANAHGLNASGHYSSAYDLAMLARYAMTLPDFVAAAGTRQWTAQGSRTIGLTNTNTLLAGYAGADGVKTGFTEEAGRTLVASATRNGHRVFIALLNAPERDADARKLFDWTFTNFVFR
;
A
#
# COMPACT_ATOMS: atom_id res chain seq x y z
N MET A 1 -82.03 -34.30 -16.45
CA MET A 1 -81.79 -34.20 -17.92
C MET A 1 -80.59 -33.28 -18.15
N GLN A 2 -79.56 -33.85 -18.65
CA GLN A 2 -78.19 -33.36 -18.80
C GLN A 2 -78.10 -32.07 -19.64
N ILE A 3 -77.19 -31.18 -19.24
CA ILE A 3 -76.44 -30.35 -20.18
C ILE A 3 -75.00 -30.32 -19.74
N LEU A 4 -74.15 -30.86 -20.58
CA LEU A 4 -72.70 -30.82 -20.55
C LEU A 4 -72.18 -29.47 -20.92
N GLY A 5 -71.41 -28.81 -20.06
CA GLY A 5 -70.62 -27.62 -20.33
C GLY A 5 -69.14 -27.99 -20.46
N THR A 6 -68.61 -27.90 -21.68
CA THR A 6 -67.19 -28.08 -21.98
C THR A 6 -66.37 -26.86 -21.58
N GLY A 7 -65.66 -26.98 -20.44
CA GLY A 7 -64.68 -25.95 -20.03
C GLY A 7 -63.27 -26.34 -20.49
N THR A 8 -62.68 -25.55 -21.34
CA THR A 8 -61.26 -25.69 -21.71
C THR A 8 -60.38 -25.38 -20.50
N PRO A 9 -59.37 -26.20 -20.20
CA PRO A 9 -58.57 -26.00 -18.99
C PRO A 9 -57.67 -24.78 -19.13
N ARG A 10 -57.69 -23.92 -18.10
CA ARG A 10 -56.94 -22.68 -17.97
C ARG A 10 -55.41 -22.76 -18.11
N TRP A 11 -54.85 -23.95 -18.17
CA TRP A 11 -53.42 -24.13 -18.35
C TRP A 11 -52.94 -24.10 -19.82
N ALA A 12 -53.83 -24.25 -20.79
CA ALA A 12 -53.52 -24.12 -22.22
C ALA A 12 -53.19 -22.67 -22.64
N LEU A 13 -53.71 -21.69 -21.91
CA LEU A 13 -53.39 -20.26 -22.12
C LEU A 13 -52.07 -19.82 -21.49
N LEU A 14 -51.60 -20.48 -20.45
CA LEU A 14 -50.29 -20.24 -19.84
C LEU A 14 -49.14 -20.82 -20.66
N LEU A 15 -49.37 -21.92 -21.39
CA LEU A 15 -48.34 -22.51 -22.24
C LEU A 15 -48.13 -21.72 -23.55
N ALA A 16 -49.17 -21.04 -24.05
CA ALA A 16 -49.04 -20.15 -25.22
C ALA A 16 -48.33 -18.84 -24.92
N LEU A 17 -48.39 -18.34 -23.64
CA LEU A 17 -47.68 -17.13 -23.21
C LEU A 17 -46.20 -17.41 -22.90
N LEU A 18 -45.84 -18.66 -22.51
CA LEU A 18 -44.43 -19.03 -22.26
C LEU A 18 -43.65 -19.31 -23.56
N LEU A 19 -44.31 -19.65 -24.65
CA LEU A 19 -43.66 -19.93 -25.93
C LEU A 19 -43.38 -18.70 -26.79
N THR A 20 -43.93 -17.53 -26.44
CA THR A 20 -43.64 -16.26 -27.12
C THR A 20 -42.53 -15.46 -26.47
N LEU A 21 -41.96 -15.93 -25.32
CA LEU A 21 -40.86 -15.30 -24.61
C LEU A 21 -39.49 -15.99 -24.82
N LEU A 22 -39.44 -17.04 -25.64
CA LEU A 22 -38.23 -17.75 -26.08
C LEU A 22 -37.90 -17.46 -27.54
N ALA A 23 -37.82 -16.18 -27.91
CA ALA A 23 -37.05 -15.79 -29.08
C ALA A 23 -35.56 -15.88 -28.71
N PRO A 24 -34.71 -16.51 -29.55
CA PRO A 24 -33.28 -16.57 -29.26
C PRO A 24 -32.72 -15.15 -29.25
N VAL A 25 -32.21 -14.72 -28.10
CA VAL A 25 -31.33 -13.56 -27.99
C VAL A 25 -30.04 -13.96 -28.67
N GLU A 26 -29.85 -13.57 -29.92
CA GLU A 26 -28.55 -13.67 -30.57
C GLU A 26 -27.53 -12.87 -29.71
N PRO A 27 -26.37 -13.47 -29.36
CA PRO A 27 -25.37 -12.77 -28.64
C PRO A 27 -24.76 -11.67 -29.52
N ALA A 28 -25.05 -10.42 -29.19
CA ALA A 28 -24.47 -9.21 -29.80
C ALA A 28 -22.92 -9.13 -29.69
N VAL A 29 -22.27 -10.19 -29.23
CA VAL A 29 -20.81 -10.28 -29.05
C VAL A 29 -20.10 -10.88 -30.27
N ALA A 30 -20.81 -11.49 -31.22
CA ALA A 30 -20.18 -12.14 -32.38
C ALA A 30 -20.03 -11.24 -33.63
N ARG A 31 -20.34 -9.94 -33.54
CA ARG A 31 -20.26 -9.03 -34.71
C ARG A 31 -19.14 -7.98 -34.65
N ALA A 32 -18.28 -8.03 -33.62
CA ALA A 32 -17.17 -7.08 -33.47
C ALA A 32 -15.79 -7.63 -33.88
N LEU A 33 -15.70 -8.83 -34.44
CA LEU A 33 -14.39 -9.45 -34.75
C LEU A 33 -14.14 -9.78 -36.22
N THR A 34 -14.92 -9.27 -37.16
CA THR A 34 -14.65 -9.47 -38.59
C THR A 34 -14.91 -8.21 -39.42
N THR A 35 -14.15 -7.14 -39.18
CA THR A 35 -13.73 -6.18 -40.19
C THR A 35 -12.61 -5.31 -39.60
N SER A 36 -11.42 -5.87 -39.48
CA SER A 36 -10.21 -5.05 -39.44
C SER A 36 -9.93 -4.56 -40.85
N GLN A 37 -10.57 -3.48 -41.24
CA GLN A 37 -10.01 -2.63 -42.30
C GLN A 37 -8.76 -1.97 -41.71
N PRO A 38 -7.64 -1.92 -42.43
CA PRO A 38 -6.50 -1.13 -42.03
C PRO A 38 -6.93 0.32 -41.96
N LEU A 39 -6.80 0.94 -40.77
CA LEU A 39 -7.00 2.36 -40.59
C LEU A 39 -6.00 3.08 -41.48
N THR A 40 -6.47 3.65 -42.56
CA THR A 40 -5.70 4.65 -43.34
C THR A 40 -5.36 5.81 -42.41
N PRO A 41 -4.10 6.29 -42.36
CA PRO A 41 -3.71 7.39 -41.51
C PRO A 41 -4.52 8.62 -41.88
N ARG A 42 -5.21 9.20 -40.90
CA ARG A 42 -5.86 10.48 -41.02
C ARG A 42 -4.77 11.54 -41.17
N ALA A 43 -4.70 12.16 -42.32
CA ALA A 43 -3.76 13.23 -42.64
C ALA A 43 -4.01 14.45 -41.73
N THR A 44 -3.30 14.56 -40.61
CA THR A 44 -2.93 15.73 -39.78
C THR A 44 -2.39 15.26 -38.45
N ASP A 45 -1.47 14.27 -38.43
CA ASP A 45 -0.64 14.02 -37.25
C ASP A 45 0.53 15.01 -37.28
N PRO A 46 0.83 15.75 -36.20
CA PRO A 46 2.10 16.48 -36.09
C PRO A 46 3.25 15.49 -36.26
N ALA A 47 4.28 15.90 -36.97
CA ALA A 47 5.39 15.04 -37.36
C ALA A 47 5.96 14.27 -36.17
N ALA A 48 5.95 12.94 -36.26
CA ALA A 48 6.58 12.08 -35.27
C ALA A 48 8.08 12.41 -35.20
N PHE A 49 8.64 12.46 -34.00
CA PHE A 49 10.08 12.65 -33.79
C PHE A 49 10.89 11.56 -34.51
N SER A 50 11.95 11.96 -35.20
CA SER A 50 12.88 11.01 -35.83
C SER A 50 13.72 10.31 -34.75
N ALA A 51 13.98 9.00 -34.91
CA ALA A 51 14.83 8.24 -34.01
C ALA A 51 16.27 8.79 -34.02
N GLY A 52 16.90 8.84 -32.85
CA GLY A 52 18.28 9.38 -32.69
C GLY A 52 18.34 10.90 -32.49
N VAL A 53 17.22 11.61 -32.63
CA VAL A 53 17.14 13.06 -32.37
C VAL A 53 17.09 13.31 -30.86
N THR A 54 17.72 14.40 -30.42
CA THR A 54 17.56 14.90 -29.05
C THR A 54 16.30 15.75 -28.96
N ALA A 55 15.42 15.41 -28.05
CA ALA A 55 14.26 16.22 -27.68
C ALA A 55 14.47 16.84 -26.30
N ILE A 56 13.82 17.97 -26.06
CA ILE A 56 13.83 18.66 -24.77
C ILE A 56 12.48 18.45 -24.08
N VAL A 57 12.51 18.14 -22.80
CA VAL A 57 11.33 17.99 -21.97
C VAL A 57 10.69 19.36 -21.72
N ASP A 58 9.42 19.49 -22.04
CA ASP A 58 8.60 20.70 -21.87
C ASP A 58 7.42 20.41 -20.94
N ALA A 59 7.71 20.30 -19.66
CA ALA A 59 6.72 20.07 -18.60
C ALA A 59 6.68 21.32 -17.71
N ASP A 60 5.69 22.18 -17.90
CA ASP A 60 5.54 23.42 -17.14
C ASP A 60 5.38 23.16 -15.64
N GLY A 61 6.41 23.50 -14.86
CA GLY A 61 6.38 23.52 -13.40
C GLY A 61 6.49 22.17 -12.71
N ASP A 62 6.48 21.05 -13.45
CA ASP A 62 6.62 19.68 -12.95
C ASP A 62 7.64 18.92 -13.81
N CYS A 63 7.85 17.66 -13.54
CA CYS A 63 8.71 16.79 -14.33
C CYS A 63 7.90 15.87 -15.24
N LEU A 64 8.42 15.55 -16.42
CA LEU A 64 7.81 14.57 -17.31
C LEU A 64 8.06 13.15 -16.80
N ARG A 65 7.01 12.41 -16.52
CA ARG A 65 7.09 11.04 -16.01
C ARG A 65 7.50 10.07 -17.11
N MET A 66 8.68 9.48 -17.00
CA MET A 66 9.12 8.38 -17.86
C MET A 66 8.66 7.06 -17.25
N ARG A 67 7.96 6.22 -18.04
CA ARG A 67 7.29 5.01 -17.57
C ARG A 67 7.85 3.75 -18.24
N ALA A 68 7.58 2.59 -17.64
CA ALA A 68 8.01 1.29 -18.15
C ALA A 68 7.32 0.88 -19.48
N GLY A 69 6.21 1.55 -19.83
CA GLY A 69 5.45 1.33 -21.07
C GLY A 69 4.53 2.50 -21.38
N PRO A 70 3.83 2.49 -22.53
CA PRO A 70 2.85 3.52 -22.90
C PRO A 70 1.61 3.38 -22.04
N GLY A 71 1.19 4.48 -21.38
CA GLY A 71 -0.01 4.55 -20.54
C GLY A 71 0.26 5.10 -19.14
N THR A 72 -0.71 5.84 -18.60
CA THR A 72 -0.62 6.49 -17.28
C THR A 72 -0.66 5.51 -16.12
N ALA A 73 -1.20 4.32 -16.32
CA ALA A 73 -1.31 3.26 -15.32
C ALA A 73 -0.02 2.46 -15.11
N LEU A 74 0.96 2.57 -16.05
CA LEU A 74 2.20 1.81 -15.96
C LEU A 74 3.21 2.44 -15.00
N PRO A 75 4.10 1.62 -14.37
CA PRO A 75 5.06 2.09 -13.38
C PRO A 75 5.93 3.24 -13.90
N GLN A 76 6.13 4.27 -13.08
CA GLN A 76 7.06 5.35 -13.34
C GLN A 76 8.48 4.87 -13.08
N LEU A 77 9.38 5.02 -14.07
CA LEU A 77 10.79 4.68 -13.95
C LEU A 77 11.62 5.83 -13.38
N THR A 78 11.29 7.07 -13.80
CA THR A 78 11.94 8.29 -13.33
C THR A 78 11.10 9.50 -13.69
N CYS A 79 11.44 10.65 -13.13
CA CYS A 79 10.89 11.95 -13.48
C CYS A 79 11.96 12.78 -14.20
N LEU A 80 11.66 13.26 -15.39
CA LEU A 80 12.54 14.04 -16.23
C LEU A 80 12.24 15.53 -16.02
N PRO A 81 13.16 16.33 -15.44
CA PRO A 81 12.93 17.75 -15.21
C PRO A 81 12.64 18.51 -16.49
N HIS A 82 11.85 19.60 -16.38
CA HIS A 82 11.68 20.55 -17.49
C HIS A 82 13.04 21.03 -17.99
N GLY A 83 13.20 21.13 -19.31
CA GLY A 83 14.46 21.51 -19.97
C GLY A 83 15.49 20.39 -20.08
N SER A 84 15.26 19.19 -19.51
CA SER A 84 16.19 18.07 -19.66
C SER A 84 16.16 17.51 -21.09
N ALA A 85 17.35 17.07 -21.58
CA ALA A 85 17.50 16.47 -22.88
C ALA A 85 17.26 14.95 -22.82
N VAL A 86 16.50 14.42 -23.77
CA VAL A 86 16.26 12.99 -23.95
C VAL A 86 16.55 12.59 -25.39
N THR A 87 17.01 11.37 -25.61
CA THR A 87 17.22 10.83 -26.96
C THR A 87 15.98 10.07 -27.39
N ILE A 88 15.43 10.41 -28.55
CA ILE A 88 14.32 9.69 -29.15
C ILE A 88 14.80 8.35 -29.67
N VAL A 89 14.13 7.27 -29.29
CA VAL A 89 14.39 5.93 -29.82
C VAL A 89 13.17 5.40 -30.58
N PRO A 90 13.34 4.41 -31.47
CA PRO A 90 12.22 3.82 -32.19
C PRO A 90 11.17 3.26 -31.21
N GLY A 91 9.94 3.68 -31.39
CA GLY A 91 8.81 3.27 -30.54
C GLY A 91 7.88 4.45 -30.30
N ARG A 92 6.83 4.56 -31.11
CA ARG A 92 5.72 5.50 -30.95
C ARG A 92 4.41 4.73 -30.94
N VAL A 93 3.58 4.96 -29.96
CA VAL A 93 2.28 4.28 -29.80
C VAL A 93 1.25 5.30 -29.36
N VAL A 94 0.03 5.22 -29.90
CA VAL A 94 -1.12 5.93 -29.35
C VAL A 94 -1.86 4.98 -28.42
N PHE A 95 -1.97 5.35 -27.15
CA PHE A 95 -2.64 4.57 -26.11
C PHE A 95 -3.40 5.52 -25.18
N ASP A 96 -4.65 5.21 -24.83
CA ASP A 96 -5.55 6.06 -24.04
C ASP A 96 -5.67 7.49 -24.62
N GLU A 97 -5.91 7.59 -25.94
CA GLU A 97 -6.05 8.86 -26.68
C GLU A 97 -4.80 9.77 -26.64
N MET A 98 -3.69 9.29 -26.11
CA MET A 98 -2.42 10.03 -25.95
C MET A 98 -1.31 9.38 -26.77
N ALA A 99 -0.51 10.18 -27.46
CA ALA A 99 0.69 9.70 -28.14
C ALA A 99 1.84 9.52 -27.15
N TRP A 100 2.46 8.35 -27.17
CA TRP A 100 3.59 7.98 -26.33
C TRP A 100 4.83 7.75 -27.20
N GLN A 101 5.94 8.35 -26.80
CA GLN A 101 7.22 8.20 -27.44
C GLN A 101 8.21 7.48 -26.54
N GLN A 102 8.94 6.51 -27.11
CA GLN A 102 10.01 5.87 -26.38
C GLN A 102 11.27 6.75 -26.41
N VAL A 103 11.87 6.95 -25.24
CA VAL A 103 13.04 7.82 -25.06
C VAL A 103 14.11 7.14 -24.21
N GLN A 104 15.37 7.58 -24.40
CA GLN A 104 16.48 7.21 -23.54
C GLN A 104 16.97 8.44 -22.77
N SER A 105 17.12 8.29 -21.45
CA SER A 105 17.66 9.33 -20.56
C SER A 105 18.51 8.70 -19.47
N GLY A 106 19.73 9.21 -19.25
CA GLY A 106 20.63 8.70 -18.23
C GLY A 106 20.95 7.19 -18.35
N GLY A 107 20.99 6.66 -19.58
CA GLY A 107 21.21 5.23 -19.85
C GLY A 107 19.96 4.34 -19.67
N ARG A 108 18.82 4.89 -19.25
CA ARG A 108 17.57 4.16 -19.10
C ARG A 108 16.65 4.38 -20.29
N LEU A 109 15.94 3.32 -20.69
CA LEU A 109 14.92 3.34 -21.72
C LEU A 109 13.53 3.40 -21.05
N GLY A 110 12.64 4.23 -21.59
CA GLY A 110 11.27 4.34 -21.09
C GLY A 110 10.33 5.10 -22.02
N TRP A 111 9.08 5.27 -21.62
CA TRP A 111 8.03 5.90 -22.40
C TRP A 111 7.58 7.21 -21.75
N VAL A 112 7.40 8.24 -22.57
CA VAL A 112 6.89 9.55 -22.14
C VAL A 112 5.74 9.98 -23.05
N ALA A 113 4.84 10.81 -22.53
CA ALA A 113 3.80 11.40 -23.35
C ALA A 113 4.42 12.43 -24.32
N GLU A 114 4.22 12.21 -25.61
CA GLU A 114 4.88 12.95 -26.70
C GLU A 114 4.58 14.45 -26.67
N GLN A 115 3.41 14.84 -26.22
CA GLN A 115 2.98 16.25 -26.14
C GLN A 115 3.87 17.13 -25.24
N TYR A 116 4.69 16.52 -24.38
CA TYR A 116 5.63 17.19 -23.49
C TYR A 116 7.09 17.13 -24.01
N LEU A 117 7.28 16.87 -25.29
CA LEU A 117 8.58 16.89 -25.95
C LEU A 117 8.62 18.00 -27.00
N ARG A 118 9.74 18.72 -27.08
CA ARG A 118 10.05 19.66 -28.17
C ARG A 118 11.33 19.22 -28.88
N GLU A 119 11.46 19.49 -30.17
CA GLU A 119 12.69 19.26 -30.90
C GLU A 119 13.82 20.10 -30.31
N GLY A 120 14.94 19.44 -29.95
CA GLY A 120 16.14 20.11 -29.50
C GLY A 120 16.90 20.68 -30.69
N SER A 121 17.18 21.98 -30.70
CA SER A 121 18.09 22.59 -31.65
C SER A 121 19.50 22.09 -31.39
N SER A 122 20.16 21.50 -32.40
CA SER A 122 21.55 21.06 -32.36
C SER A 122 22.50 22.26 -32.42
N ALA A 123 22.68 22.97 -31.32
CA ALA A 123 23.81 23.88 -31.15
C ALA A 123 24.52 23.56 -29.84
N PRO A 124 25.85 23.33 -29.86
CA PRO A 124 26.59 23.13 -28.61
C PRO A 124 26.56 24.41 -27.78
N PRO A 125 26.48 24.33 -26.45
CA PRO A 125 26.51 25.52 -25.61
C PRO A 125 27.90 26.16 -25.69
N THR A 126 27.99 27.33 -26.30
CA THR A 126 29.14 28.23 -26.16
C THR A 126 29.14 28.76 -24.73
N SER A 127 30.21 28.44 -24.02
CA SER A 127 30.53 29.02 -22.72
C SER A 127 30.70 30.53 -22.86
N SER A 128 29.78 31.31 -22.32
CA SER A 128 29.99 32.75 -22.12
C SER A 128 29.70 33.15 -20.67
N GLY A 129 30.83 33.54 -20.01
CA GLY A 129 30.93 34.64 -19.10
C GLY A 129 30.01 34.64 -17.89
N ALA A 130 30.50 34.14 -16.75
CA ALA A 130 29.99 34.52 -15.44
C ALA A 130 30.33 35.98 -15.15
N PRO A 131 29.39 36.83 -14.68
CA PRO A 131 29.71 38.11 -14.12
C PRO A 131 30.31 37.93 -12.71
N ALA A 132 31.36 38.67 -12.43
CA ALA A 132 32.11 38.70 -11.18
C ALA A 132 31.18 39.11 -10.01
N ALA A 133 31.19 38.33 -8.93
CA ALA A 133 30.55 38.63 -7.68
C ALA A 133 31.34 39.74 -6.94
N PRO A 134 30.64 40.66 -6.22
CA PRO A 134 31.32 41.62 -5.36
C PRO A 134 31.87 40.94 -4.09
N SER A 135 33.14 41.17 -3.85
CA SER A 135 33.84 40.77 -2.64
C SER A 135 33.32 41.53 -1.42
N GLY A 136 33.00 40.80 -0.36
CA GLY A 136 32.95 41.38 0.98
C GLY A 136 31.75 41.05 1.82
N ALA A 137 31.68 39.85 2.38
CA ALA A 137 31.11 39.58 3.69
C ALA A 137 31.67 38.26 4.21
N SER A 138 32.39 38.31 5.32
CA SER A 138 32.93 37.16 6.03
C SER A 138 31.78 36.27 6.49
N ALA A 139 31.53 35.20 5.81
CA ALA A 139 30.58 34.16 6.25
C ALA A 139 31.29 33.31 7.31
N ALA A 140 30.75 33.32 8.52
CA ALA A 140 31.10 32.34 9.55
C ALA A 140 30.92 30.93 8.99
N ALA A 141 31.95 30.10 9.16
CA ALA A 141 31.97 28.71 8.71
C ALA A 141 30.77 27.95 9.31
N VAL A 142 29.84 27.54 8.44
CA VAL A 142 28.81 26.58 8.79
C VAL A 142 29.51 25.21 8.92
N PRO A 143 29.41 24.51 10.06
CA PRO A 143 29.99 23.19 10.17
C PRO A 143 29.28 22.24 9.20
N SER A 144 30.02 21.74 8.23
CA SER A 144 29.61 20.72 7.26
C SER A 144 29.67 19.33 7.92
N GLY A 145 28.68 19.05 8.78
CA GLY A 145 28.42 17.70 9.29
C GLY A 145 26.91 17.44 9.26
N PRO A 146 26.46 16.21 9.03
CA PRO A 146 25.04 15.92 9.12
C PRO A 146 24.55 16.25 10.54
N LEU A 147 23.50 17.07 10.63
CA LEU A 147 22.81 17.35 11.88
C LEU A 147 22.15 16.04 12.34
N ILE A 148 22.84 15.35 13.26
CA ILE A 148 22.32 14.13 13.89
C ILE A 148 21.51 14.57 15.09
N GLY A 149 20.23 14.21 15.12
CA GLY A 149 19.36 14.48 16.25
C GLY A 149 19.83 13.73 17.52
N PRO A 150 19.44 14.20 18.72
CA PRO A 150 19.81 13.55 19.96
C PRO A 150 19.31 12.10 19.97
N GLY A 151 20.18 11.12 20.22
CA GLY A 151 19.86 9.70 20.28
C GLY A 151 20.04 8.91 18.99
N CYS A 152 20.30 9.55 17.84
CA CYS A 152 20.75 8.86 16.62
C CYS A 152 22.28 8.91 16.54
N THR A 153 22.91 7.77 16.60
CA THR A 153 24.31 7.62 16.19
C THR A 153 24.34 7.48 14.68
N ALA A 154 25.31 8.13 14.01
CA ALA A 154 25.51 7.96 12.57
C ALA A 154 25.60 6.45 12.25
N LEU A 155 24.72 5.99 11.35
CA LEU A 155 24.92 4.66 10.76
C LEU A 155 26.26 4.72 9.99
N PRO A 156 27.18 3.77 10.18
CA PRO A 156 28.38 3.71 9.37
C PRO A 156 27.96 3.64 7.91
N ASN A 157 28.53 4.51 7.07
CA ASN A 157 28.28 4.51 5.64
C ASN A 157 28.51 3.09 5.08
N ALA A 158 27.47 2.52 4.48
CA ALA A 158 27.49 1.18 3.90
C ALA A 158 28.45 1.04 2.68
N SER A 159 29.17 2.10 2.32
CA SER A 159 30.04 2.12 1.12
C SER A 159 31.51 1.71 1.36
N THR A 160 31.92 1.33 2.57
CA THR A 160 33.32 0.95 2.84
C THR A 160 33.52 -0.46 3.42
N ALA A 161 32.50 -1.30 3.43
CA ALA A 161 32.60 -2.68 3.95
C ALA A 161 32.78 -3.76 2.85
N ALA A 162 33.03 -3.37 1.60
CA ALA A 162 33.24 -4.29 0.49
C ALA A 162 34.72 -4.59 0.20
N SER A 163 35.61 -4.47 1.19
CA SER A 163 36.96 -5.00 1.02
C SER A 163 37.46 -5.66 2.30
N GLN A 164 37.78 -6.95 2.12
CA GLN A 164 38.52 -7.82 3.05
C GLN A 164 37.77 -8.38 4.25
N ARG A 165 36.88 -9.35 3.99
CA ARG A 165 36.68 -10.45 4.92
C ARG A 165 37.33 -11.71 4.34
N THR A 166 38.62 -11.91 4.60
CA THR A 166 39.22 -13.24 4.62
C THR A 166 38.76 -13.96 5.89
N GLY A 167 37.50 -14.37 5.91
CA GLY A 167 36.99 -15.32 6.88
C GLY A 167 37.36 -16.75 6.47
N PRO A 168 37.32 -17.74 7.38
CA PRO A 168 37.50 -19.13 6.99
C PRO A 168 36.51 -19.51 5.90
N ALA A 169 36.95 -20.32 4.92
CA ALA A 169 36.13 -20.77 3.79
C ALA A 169 34.84 -21.40 4.32
N ILE A 170 33.69 -20.96 3.78
CA ILE A 170 32.39 -21.51 4.16
C ILE A 170 32.26 -22.89 3.52
N PRO A 171 31.98 -23.95 4.29
CA PRO A 171 31.79 -25.28 3.73
C PRO A 171 30.67 -25.32 2.69
N PRO A 172 30.77 -26.13 1.62
CA PRO A 172 29.71 -26.28 0.64
C PRO A 172 28.42 -26.83 1.27
N GLY A 173 27.26 -26.42 0.74
CA GLY A 173 25.94 -26.82 1.20
C GLY A 173 25.36 -25.91 2.28
N ILE A 174 24.36 -26.41 3.01
CA ILE A 174 23.65 -25.65 4.04
C ILE A 174 24.44 -25.63 5.35
N ASN A 175 24.83 -24.45 5.77
CA ASN A 175 25.46 -24.18 7.07
C ASN A 175 24.43 -23.53 8.00
N GLY A 176 24.03 -24.27 9.03
CA GLY A 176 22.99 -23.87 9.98
C GLY A 176 21.98 -24.97 10.26
N VAL A 177 21.00 -24.65 11.09
CA VAL A 177 19.93 -25.57 11.45
C VAL A 177 18.81 -25.47 10.41
N VAL A 178 18.49 -26.59 9.77
CA VAL A 178 17.35 -26.71 8.84
C VAL A 178 16.15 -27.18 9.63
N PRO A 179 15.02 -26.46 9.62
CA PRO A 179 13.81 -26.91 10.30
C PRO A 179 13.16 -28.06 9.54
N GLU A 180 12.53 -29.01 10.23
CA GLU A 180 11.72 -30.05 9.60
C GLU A 180 10.43 -29.47 9.00
N ALA A 181 9.88 -28.41 9.62
CA ALA A 181 8.75 -27.65 9.15
C ALA A 181 8.87 -26.17 9.58
N GLY A 182 8.25 -25.25 8.81
CA GLY A 182 8.32 -23.81 9.05
C GLY A 182 9.53 -23.15 8.38
N SER A 183 9.99 -22.01 8.89
CA SER A 183 11.10 -21.26 8.29
C SER A 183 12.35 -21.30 9.15
N GLY A 184 13.52 -21.32 8.50
CA GLY A 184 14.83 -21.27 9.14
C GLY A 184 15.83 -20.44 8.36
N LEU A 185 16.71 -19.74 9.08
CA LEU A 185 17.81 -18.98 8.49
C LEU A 185 19.06 -19.86 8.43
N ILE A 186 19.69 -19.94 7.26
CA ILE A 186 20.94 -20.66 7.03
C ILE A 186 21.95 -19.78 6.30
N VAL A 187 23.21 -20.21 6.24
CA VAL A 187 24.21 -19.64 5.35
C VAL A 187 24.52 -20.65 4.25
N TRP A 188 24.41 -20.23 3.00
CA TRP A 188 24.62 -21.09 1.86
C TRP A 188 26.10 -21.19 1.49
N GLY A 189 26.53 -22.38 1.10
CA GLY A 189 27.92 -22.67 0.70
C GLY A 189 28.24 -22.45 -0.77
N GLY A 190 27.30 -21.91 -1.54
CA GLY A 190 27.40 -21.67 -3.00
C GLY A 190 26.72 -22.74 -3.84
N GLY A 191 26.16 -22.34 -5.01
CA GLY A 191 25.47 -23.21 -5.97
C GLY A 191 24.05 -22.75 -6.32
N SER A 192 23.27 -23.61 -7.00
CA SER A 192 21.94 -23.28 -7.52
C SER A 192 20.80 -23.42 -6.49
N ALA A 193 19.62 -22.94 -6.82
CA ALA A 193 18.41 -23.12 -6.00
C ALA A 193 18.03 -24.61 -5.87
N GLU A 194 18.26 -25.40 -6.92
CA GLU A 194 18.01 -26.85 -6.91
C GLU A 194 18.97 -27.57 -5.95
N GLU A 195 20.22 -27.13 -5.85
CA GLU A 195 21.19 -27.67 -4.90
C GLU A 195 20.84 -27.29 -3.46
N VAL A 196 20.23 -26.10 -3.24
CA VAL A 196 19.63 -25.76 -1.93
C VAL A 196 18.53 -26.74 -1.58
N ALA A 197 17.63 -27.08 -2.53
CA ALA A 197 16.57 -28.04 -2.29
C ALA A 197 17.10 -29.45 -2.01
N ALA A 198 18.06 -29.91 -2.80
CA ALA A 198 18.70 -31.20 -2.60
C ALA A 198 19.38 -31.29 -1.22
N SER A 199 20.12 -30.23 -0.83
CA SER A 199 20.79 -30.14 0.48
C SER A 199 19.79 -30.07 1.65
N ALA A 200 18.68 -29.35 1.48
CA ALA A 200 17.60 -29.26 2.48
C ALA A 200 16.90 -30.63 2.67
N ALA A 201 16.65 -31.35 1.57
CA ALA A 201 16.02 -32.67 1.60
C ALA A 201 16.86 -33.68 2.40
N THR A 202 18.21 -33.67 2.28
CA THR A 202 19.09 -34.54 3.09
C THR A 202 18.99 -34.27 4.59
N LYS A 203 18.47 -33.11 4.98
CA LYS A 203 18.27 -32.68 6.38
C LYS A 203 16.79 -32.77 6.82
N GLY A 204 15.95 -33.47 6.06
CA GLY A 204 14.54 -33.70 6.40
C GLY A 204 13.57 -32.56 6.02
N CYS A 205 14.04 -31.54 5.32
CA CYS A 205 13.22 -30.42 4.89
C CYS A 205 12.63 -30.66 3.50
N ALA A 206 11.30 -30.78 3.37
CA ALA A 206 10.61 -30.65 2.10
C ALA A 206 10.51 -29.17 1.73
N LEU A 207 11.52 -28.65 1.02
CA LEU A 207 11.65 -27.22 0.72
C LEU A 207 10.53 -26.75 -0.23
N ARG A 208 9.83 -25.68 0.15
CA ARG A 208 8.78 -25.03 -0.64
C ARG A 208 9.25 -23.77 -1.31
N SER A 209 9.97 -22.95 -0.56
CA SER A 209 10.56 -21.74 -1.09
C SER A 209 11.86 -21.42 -0.37
N VAL A 210 12.72 -20.69 -1.07
CA VAL A 210 13.95 -20.13 -0.52
C VAL A 210 13.94 -18.62 -0.79
N TRP A 211 14.46 -17.84 0.16
CA TRP A 211 14.49 -16.39 0.08
C TRP A 211 15.89 -15.87 0.39
N ALA A 212 16.32 -14.87 -0.36
CA ALA A 212 17.62 -14.24 -0.21
C ALA A 212 17.49 -12.70 -0.16
N PRO A 213 18.48 -11.98 0.41
CA PRO A 213 18.55 -10.54 0.30
C PRO A 213 18.65 -10.07 -1.15
N ALA A 214 17.93 -9.00 -1.51
CA ALA A 214 18.05 -8.33 -2.80
C ALA A 214 19.08 -7.20 -2.75
N ASP A 215 19.71 -6.87 -3.88
CA ASP A 215 20.80 -5.86 -3.97
C ASP A 215 20.36 -4.43 -3.62
N GLY A 216 19.07 -4.12 -3.76
CA GLY A 216 18.48 -2.82 -3.42
C GLY A 216 17.86 -2.75 -2.03
N GLY A 217 18.04 -3.78 -1.20
CA GLY A 217 17.29 -4.00 0.05
C GLY A 217 15.99 -4.76 -0.19
N GLY A 218 15.47 -5.45 0.83
CA GLY A 218 14.36 -6.40 0.73
C GLY A 218 14.84 -7.85 0.54
N ILE A 219 13.91 -8.73 0.21
CA ILE A 219 14.17 -10.15 -0.05
C ILE A 219 13.50 -10.57 -1.36
N ILE A 220 14.18 -11.44 -2.12
CA ILE A 220 13.63 -12.11 -3.30
C ILE A 220 13.50 -13.59 -3.01
N GLY A 221 12.49 -14.24 -3.59
CA GLY A 221 12.18 -15.63 -3.31
C GLY A 221 12.09 -16.50 -4.53
N TYR A 222 12.46 -17.76 -4.37
CA TYR A 222 12.23 -18.84 -5.32
C TYR A 222 11.22 -19.83 -4.74
N SER A 223 10.13 -20.05 -5.45
CA SER A 223 9.07 -20.99 -5.07
C SER A 223 9.15 -22.25 -5.94
N TYR A 224 9.44 -23.37 -5.33
CA TYR A 224 9.59 -24.64 -6.04
C TYR A 224 8.25 -25.10 -6.64
N GLY A 225 8.27 -25.46 -7.93
CA GLY A 225 7.08 -25.87 -8.68
C GLY A 225 6.20 -24.71 -9.17
N ALA A 226 6.57 -23.47 -8.93
CA ALA A 226 5.93 -22.30 -9.54
C ALA A 226 6.48 -22.05 -10.95
N PRO A 227 5.68 -21.46 -11.87
CA PRO A 227 6.17 -21.06 -13.19
C PRO A 227 7.29 -20.01 -13.11
N ASP A 228 8.18 -19.96 -14.10
CA ASP A 228 9.35 -19.09 -14.13
C ASP A 228 9.03 -17.60 -13.96
N PHE A 229 7.87 -17.14 -14.45
CA PHE A 229 7.48 -15.75 -14.27
C PHE A 229 7.22 -15.36 -12.80
N VAL A 230 6.91 -16.33 -11.92
CA VAL A 230 6.78 -16.12 -10.47
C VAL A 230 8.15 -16.00 -9.81
N ASN A 231 9.13 -16.71 -10.36
CA ASN A 231 10.50 -16.76 -9.86
C ASN A 231 11.44 -15.79 -10.60
N LYS A 232 10.90 -14.94 -11.48
CA LYS A 232 11.69 -14.11 -12.41
C LYS A 232 12.78 -13.29 -11.72
N ASP A 233 12.44 -12.59 -10.63
CA ASP A 233 13.41 -11.73 -9.93
C ASP A 233 14.55 -12.54 -9.31
N TRP A 234 14.27 -13.77 -8.87
CA TRP A 234 15.27 -14.72 -8.41
C TRP A 234 16.15 -15.21 -9.54
N LEU A 235 15.54 -15.64 -10.66
CA LEU A 235 16.28 -16.15 -11.82
C LEU A 235 17.17 -15.09 -12.46
N ASP A 236 16.69 -13.85 -12.52
CA ASP A 236 17.47 -12.70 -13.01
C ASP A 236 18.65 -12.37 -12.08
N ARG A 237 18.49 -12.53 -10.77
CA ARG A 237 19.51 -12.20 -9.75
C ARG A 237 20.58 -13.28 -9.59
N PHE A 238 20.19 -14.53 -9.70
CA PHE A 238 21.06 -15.68 -9.46
C PHE A 238 21.26 -16.52 -10.71
N VAL A 239 21.45 -15.86 -11.86
CA VAL A 239 21.66 -16.50 -13.18
C VAL A 239 22.87 -17.44 -13.16
N ASP A 240 23.93 -17.08 -12.45
CA ASP A 240 25.17 -17.86 -12.31
C ASP A 240 25.20 -18.69 -11.01
N GLY A 241 24.08 -18.77 -10.27
CA GLY A 241 23.97 -19.41 -8.98
C GLY A 241 24.08 -18.45 -7.80
N ILE A 242 23.88 -18.99 -6.60
CA ILE A 242 23.88 -18.24 -5.34
C ILE A 242 25.27 -18.29 -4.73
N ASP A 243 25.85 -17.13 -4.44
CA ASP A 243 27.19 -17.02 -3.87
C ASP A 243 27.33 -17.70 -2.51
N ALA A 244 28.49 -18.28 -2.25
CA ALA A 244 28.84 -18.79 -0.93
C ALA A 244 28.87 -17.66 0.10
N GLY A 245 28.24 -17.90 1.25
CA GLY A 245 28.07 -16.89 2.29
C GLY A 245 26.75 -16.16 2.25
N THR A 246 25.93 -16.37 1.22
CA THR A 246 24.60 -15.77 1.12
C THR A 246 23.69 -16.30 2.24
N PRO A 247 23.12 -15.43 3.08
CA PRO A 247 22.11 -15.85 4.05
C PRO A 247 20.81 -16.17 3.32
N LEU A 248 20.26 -17.37 3.56
CA LEU A 248 19.02 -17.83 2.96
C LEU A 248 17.99 -18.15 4.05
N ILE A 249 16.74 -17.77 3.80
CA ILE A 249 15.59 -18.22 4.58
C ILE A 249 14.96 -19.39 3.83
N LEU A 250 14.99 -20.57 4.43
CA LEU A 250 14.33 -21.76 3.92
C LEU A 250 12.92 -21.84 4.48
N VAL A 251 11.94 -22.22 3.64
CA VAL A 251 10.58 -22.55 4.07
C VAL A 251 10.32 -24.01 3.78
N CYS A 252 10.27 -24.83 4.83
CA CYS A 252 10.08 -26.27 4.79
C CYS A 252 8.66 -26.66 5.19
N GLY A 253 8.13 -27.78 4.66
CA GLY A 253 6.89 -28.36 5.17
C GLY A 253 6.01 -29.04 4.16
N GLY A 254 5.26 -30.06 4.63
CA GLY A 254 4.22 -30.79 3.91
C GLY A 254 3.02 -29.93 3.54
N ALA A 255 1.98 -30.50 2.85
CA ALA A 255 0.87 -29.84 2.20
C ALA A 255 0.35 -28.55 2.86
N PRO A 256 -0.27 -27.62 2.08
CA PRO A 256 -0.68 -26.34 2.63
C PRO A 256 -1.81 -26.54 3.65
N ASP A 257 -1.45 -26.95 4.85
CA ASP A 257 -2.24 -26.55 5.99
C ASP A 257 -2.10 -25.03 6.08
N ARG A 258 -3.22 -24.36 6.15
CA ARG A 258 -3.32 -22.91 6.38
C ARG A 258 -2.78 -22.54 7.78
N GLN A 259 -1.64 -23.06 8.14
CA GLN A 259 -0.92 -22.64 9.33
C GLN A 259 0.15 -21.64 8.91
N ILE A 260 -0.29 -20.41 8.95
CA ILE A 260 0.47 -19.20 8.90
C ILE A 260 1.63 -19.32 9.87
N VAL A 261 2.81 -18.95 9.35
CA VAL A 261 3.99 -18.70 10.15
C VAL A 261 3.59 -17.91 11.40
N THR A 262 3.50 -18.58 12.52
CA THR A 262 3.41 -17.92 13.82
C THR A 262 4.71 -17.15 13.98
N ALA A 263 4.64 -15.84 13.77
CA ALA A 263 5.71 -14.93 14.13
C ALA A 263 5.94 -15.08 15.64
N HIS A 264 6.92 -15.89 16.00
CA HIS A 264 7.43 -15.92 17.37
C HIS A 264 8.04 -14.56 17.67
N ALA A 265 7.44 -13.90 18.66
CA ALA A 265 7.88 -12.70 19.36
C ALA A 265 7.18 -11.36 19.08
N LEU A 266 5.94 -11.37 18.61
CA LEU A 266 5.01 -10.33 19.03
C LEU A 266 4.04 -11.04 19.97
N GLY A 267 4.07 -10.70 21.26
CA GLY A 267 3.20 -11.30 22.24
C GLY A 267 1.78 -11.37 21.70
N SER A 268 1.21 -12.57 21.63
CA SER A 268 -0.14 -12.76 21.11
C SER A 268 -1.13 -12.11 22.08
N ILE A 269 -1.42 -10.84 21.87
CA ILE A 269 -2.60 -10.25 22.50
C ILE A 269 -3.76 -10.76 21.64
N PRO A 270 -4.62 -11.63 22.18
CA PRO A 270 -5.77 -12.12 21.42
C PRO A 270 -6.68 -10.94 21.05
N PRO A 271 -7.42 -11.04 19.92
CA PRO A 271 -8.44 -10.04 19.61
C PRO A 271 -9.38 -9.85 20.81
N PRO A 272 -9.90 -8.63 21.04
CA PRO A 272 -10.68 -8.33 22.23
C PRO A 272 -11.88 -9.29 22.32
N THR A 273 -11.90 -10.08 23.38
CA THR A 273 -13.04 -10.94 23.68
C THR A 273 -14.28 -10.08 23.89
N PRO A 274 -15.46 -10.47 23.39
CA PRO A 274 -16.70 -9.79 23.72
C PRO A 274 -16.88 -9.71 25.25
N THR A 275 -16.99 -8.50 25.79
CA THR A 275 -17.11 -8.27 27.23
C THR A 275 -18.51 -7.83 27.63
N GLY A 276 -19.43 -7.63 26.67
CA GLY A 276 -20.78 -7.13 26.90
C GLY A 276 -21.83 -7.88 26.09
N LEU A 277 -23.06 -7.65 26.46
CA LEU A 277 -24.22 -8.08 25.68
C LEU A 277 -24.43 -7.13 24.50
N ALA A 278 -24.90 -7.67 23.37
CA ALA A 278 -25.24 -6.86 22.21
C ALA A 278 -26.25 -5.76 22.58
N PRO A 279 -26.11 -4.54 22.04
CA PRO A 279 -27.10 -3.49 22.23
C PRO A 279 -28.46 -3.92 21.69
N VAL A 280 -29.54 -3.46 22.36
CA VAL A 280 -30.91 -3.79 22.00
C VAL A 280 -31.61 -2.55 21.45
N ALA A 281 -32.21 -2.67 20.28
CA ALA A 281 -33.03 -1.61 19.71
C ALA A 281 -34.26 -1.35 20.60
N VAL A 282 -34.44 -0.10 21.02
CA VAL A 282 -35.59 0.34 21.81
C VAL A 282 -36.61 1.14 20.99
N ARG A 283 -36.20 1.52 19.78
CA ARG A 283 -37.05 2.19 18.80
C ARG A 283 -36.82 1.56 17.42
N ALA A 284 -37.90 1.31 16.70
CA ALA A 284 -37.86 0.76 15.33
C ALA A 284 -37.75 1.89 14.29
N LEU A 285 -36.78 2.82 14.46
CA LEU A 285 -36.53 3.86 13.46
C LEU A 285 -35.55 3.34 12.42
N PRO A 286 -35.84 3.54 11.12
CA PRO A 286 -34.90 3.14 10.07
C PRO A 286 -33.58 3.89 10.23
N PRO A 287 -32.45 3.30 9.78
CA PRO A 287 -31.18 4.00 9.75
C PRO A 287 -31.25 5.21 8.82
N PRO A 288 -30.47 6.27 9.09
CA PRO A 288 -30.47 7.46 8.26
C PRO A 288 -29.88 7.16 6.88
N ALA A 289 -30.34 7.89 5.86
CA ALA A 289 -29.70 7.87 4.56
C ALA A 289 -28.30 8.52 4.65
N VAL A 290 -27.30 7.83 4.10
CA VAL A 290 -25.90 8.24 4.09
C VAL A 290 -25.36 8.20 2.65
N SER A 291 -24.28 8.96 2.39
CA SER A 291 -23.62 9.03 1.09
C SER A 291 -22.62 7.90 0.87
N ALA A 292 -22.24 7.19 1.94
CA ALA A 292 -21.24 6.13 1.90
C ALA A 292 -21.70 4.93 1.06
N SER A 293 -20.80 4.38 0.25
CA SER A 293 -21.05 3.15 -0.53
C SER A 293 -21.00 1.87 0.31
N SER A 294 -20.28 1.90 1.42
CA SER A 294 -20.13 0.78 2.37
C SER A 294 -20.08 1.34 3.79
N VAL A 295 -20.83 0.72 4.70
CA VAL A 295 -21.03 1.16 6.08
C VAL A 295 -20.98 -0.03 7.02
N ALA A 296 -20.28 0.10 8.13
CA ALA A 296 -20.40 -0.77 9.30
C ALA A 296 -20.51 0.07 10.58
N VAL A 297 -21.50 -0.23 11.43
CA VAL A 297 -21.66 0.35 12.77
C VAL A 297 -21.59 -0.78 13.78
N ILE A 298 -20.59 -0.73 14.67
CA ILE A 298 -20.26 -1.83 15.58
C ILE A 298 -20.19 -1.34 17.02
N ASP A 299 -20.77 -2.10 17.94
CA ASP A 299 -20.58 -1.91 19.38
C ASP A 299 -19.18 -2.33 19.82
N ALA A 300 -18.51 -1.48 20.57
CA ALA A 300 -17.13 -1.77 21.01
C ALA A 300 -17.05 -2.94 22.00
N ALA A 301 -17.99 -3.05 22.92
CA ALA A 301 -17.94 -4.05 23.99
C ALA A 301 -18.23 -5.45 23.46
N SER A 302 -19.35 -5.64 22.79
CA SER A 302 -19.77 -6.94 22.28
C SER A 302 -19.17 -7.32 20.92
N GLY A 303 -18.75 -6.32 20.11
CA GLY A 303 -18.41 -6.53 18.70
C GLY A 303 -19.63 -6.74 17.80
N ALA A 304 -20.85 -6.59 18.34
CA ALA A 304 -22.08 -6.78 17.59
C ALA A 304 -22.26 -5.70 16.52
N VAL A 305 -22.70 -6.13 15.34
CA VAL A 305 -23.11 -5.22 14.27
C VAL A 305 -24.47 -4.60 14.64
N ILE A 306 -24.49 -3.26 14.72
CA ILE A 306 -25.72 -2.48 14.99
C ILE A 306 -26.41 -2.14 13.66
N TYR A 307 -25.62 -1.79 12.66
CA TYR A 307 -26.09 -1.50 11.30
C TYR A 307 -24.98 -1.77 10.29
N GLU A 308 -25.38 -2.27 9.13
CA GLU A 308 -24.48 -2.47 8.02
C GLU A 308 -25.16 -2.21 6.67
N SER A 309 -24.37 -1.76 5.70
CA SER A 309 -24.79 -1.66 4.30
C SER A 309 -23.56 -1.92 3.43
N ASN A 310 -23.60 -2.98 2.60
CA ASN A 310 -22.46 -3.43 1.80
C ASN A 310 -21.16 -3.59 2.63
N ALA A 311 -21.26 -3.89 3.93
CA ALA A 311 -20.16 -3.82 4.90
C ALA A 311 -18.99 -4.74 4.55
N HIS A 312 -19.25 -5.85 3.88
CA HIS A 312 -18.30 -6.88 3.47
C HIS A 312 -17.74 -6.70 2.03
N ARG A 313 -18.12 -5.59 1.37
CA ARG A 313 -17.60 -5.28 0.04
C ARG A 313 -16.14 -4.84 0.13
N SER A 314 -15.24 -5.53 -0.59
CA SER A 314 -13.85 -5.13 -0.73
C SER A 314 -13.73 -3.83 -1.53
N LEU A 315 -13.17 -2.81 -0.92
CA LEU A 315 -12.96 -1.47 -1.49
C LEU A 315 -11.55 -0.96 -1.09
N PRO A 316 -10.98 -0.01 -1.85
CA PRO A 316 -9.73 0.64 -1.44
C PRO A 316 -9.91 1.37 -0.10
N PRO A 317 -9.09 1.07 0.92
CA PRO A 317 -9.23 1.68 2.25
C PRO A 317 -8.62 3.07 2.36
N ALA A 318 -7.80 3.48 1.40
CA ALA A 318 -6.95 4.66 1.52
C ALA A 318 -6.13 4.66 2.83
N SER A 319 -5.92 5.80 3.45
CA SER A 319 -5.14 5.94 4.69
C SER A 319 -5.74 5.24 5.93
N LEU A 320 -6.88 4.57 5.83
CA LEU A 320 -7.36 3.71 6.92
C LEU A 320 -6.41 2.50 7.15
N THR A 321 -5.62 2.13 6.15
CA THR A 321 -4.47 1.20 6.26
C THR A 321 -3.54 1.53 7.42
N LYS A 322 -3.37 2.83 7.72
CA LYS A 322 -2.47 3.30 8.79
C LYS A 322 -2.93 2.88 10.20
N ILE A 323 -4.18 2.44 10.36
CA ILE A 323 -4.65 1.83 11.61
C ILE A 323 -3.84 0.56 11.88
N ALA A 324 -3.64 -0.30 10.88
CA ALA A 324 -2.83 -1.52 11.01
C ALA A 324 -1.35 -1.20 11.25
N THR A 325 -0.80 -0.20 10.56
CA THR A 325 0.58 0.26 10.75
C THR A 325 0.80 0.78 12.18
N ALA A 326 -0.16 1.55 12.71
CA ALA A 326 -0.11 2.07 14.08
C ALA A 326 -0.23 0.94 15.12
N ILE A 327 -1.09 -0.06 14.91
CA ILE A 327 -1.19 -1.24 15.78
C ILE A 327 0.18 -1.91 15.91
N LEU A 328 0.79 -2.27 14.79
CA LEU A 328 2.12 -2.92 14.80
C LEU A 328 3.19 -2.05 15.46
N THR A 329 3.10 -0.72 15.29
CA THR A 329 4.03 0.22 15.93
C THR A 329 3.90 0.22 17.45
N VAL A 330 2.68 0.20 17.96
CA VAL A 330 2.40 0.18 19.41
C VAL A 330 2.77 -1.19 19.99
N GLU A 331 2.37 -2.28 19.33
CA GLU A 331 2.67 -3.66 19.78
C GLU A 331 4.17 -3.95 19.81
N ALA A 332 4.96 -3.30 18.97
CA ALA A 332 6.43 -3.46 19.00
C ALA A 332 7.05 -2.97 20.32
N GLY A 333 6.34 -2.17 21.13
CA GLY A 333 6.77 -1.71 22.45
C GLY A 333 8.02 -0.83 22.45
N ARG A 334 8.37 -0.24 21.28
CA ARG A 334 9.61 0.52 21.07
C ARG A 334 9.36 2.01 20.80
N LEU A 335 8.32 2.58 21.40
CA LEU A 335 7.90 3.96 21.11
C LEU A 335 8.94 5.02 21.52
N ASP A 336 9.78 4.73 22.50
CA ASP A 336 10.87 5.60 22.91
C ASP A 336 12.15 5.46 22.06
N ALA A 337 12.21 4.47 21.17
CA ALA A 337 13.37 4.29 20.32
C ALA A 337 13.50 5.42 19.30
N TRP A 338 14.75 5.85 19.08
CA TRP A 338 15.09 6.80 18.06
C TRP A 338 15.14 6.13 16.68
N VAL A 339 14.49 6.73 15.69
CA VAL A 339 14.40 6.22 14.32
C VAL A 339 15.15 7.17 13.40
N PRO A 340 16.27 6.73 12.80
CA PRO A 340 16.95 7.50 11.76
C PRO A 340 16.12 7.48 10.48
N ILE A 341 15.97 8.64 9.85
CA ILE A 341 15.14 8.83 8.66
C ILE A 341 16.00 8.85 7.41
N SER A 342 15.68 7.98 6.46
CA SER A 342 16.25 7.96 5.11
C SER A 342 15.28 8.45 4.03
N ILE A 343 14.04 8.74 4.40
CA ILE A 343 12.95 9.10 3.51
C ILE A 343 12.97 10.62 3.28
N ASP A 344 12.77 11.02 2.02
CA ASP A 344 12.52 12.41 1.66
C ASP A 344 11.04 12.60 1.32
N SER A 345 10.31 13.29 2.19
CA SER A 345 8.88 13.54 1.97
C SER A 345 8.60 14.41 0.75
N ARG A 346 9.60 15.19 0.27
CA ARG A 346 9.48 16.02 -0.93
C ARG A 346 9.36 15.21 -2.21
N GLU A 347 9.82 13.95 -2.19
CA GLU A 347 9.72 13.02 -3.31
C GLU A 347 8.39 12.26 -3.36
N MET A 348 7.50 12.49 -2.37
CA MET A 348 6.24 11.76 -2.25
C MET A 348 5.05 12.46 -2.95
N GLY A 349 5.31 13.51 -3.73
CA GLY A 349 4.30 14.25 -4.49
C GLY A 349 3.21 14.85 -3.59
N ASP A 350 1.98 14.94 -4.11
CA ASP A 350 0.82 15.53 -3.42
C ASP A 350 0.23 14.63 -2.32
N SER A 351 0.98 13.67 -1.82
CA SER A 351 0.51 12.78 -0.76
C SER A 351 0.63 13.40 0.64
N SER A 352 -0.23 12.97 1.57
CA SER A 352 -0.15 13.42 2.97
C SER A 352 1.17 12.97 3.61
N VAL A 353 1.93 13.91 4.19
CA VAL A 353 3.22 13.65 4.83
C VAL A 353 3.33 14.34 6.19
N MET A 354 4.16 13.79 7.07
CA MET A 354 4.64 14.46 8.29
C MET A 354 5.68 15.54 7.94
N GLY A 355 6.39 15.37 6.81
CA GLY A 355 7.42 16.27 6.33
C GLY A 355 8.83 15.81 6.71
N LEU A 356 9.09 14.52 6.76
CA LEU A 356 10.40 13.92 7.09
C LEU A 356 11.43 14.19 5.99
N ARG A 357 12.70 14.26 6.39
CA ARG A 357 13.85 14.46 5.48
C ARG A 357 14.96 13.47 5.80
N PRO A 358 15.78 13.09 4.81
CA PRO A 358 16.97 12.30 5.06
C PRO A 358 17.87 12.96 6.10
N GLY A 359 18.34 12.17 7.08
CA GLY A 359 19.13 12.65 8.21
C GLY A 359 18.31 13.17 9.41
N ASP A 360 16.99 13.31 9.28
CA ASP A 360 16.13 13.52 10.45
C ASP A 360 16.21 12.33 11.41
N CYS A 361 15.89 12.58 12.66
CA CYS A 361 15.81 11.58 13.70
C CYS A 361 14.68 11.93 14.67
N PHE A 362 13.73 11.02 14.81
CA PHE A 362 12.56 11.20 15.69
C PHE A 362 12.34 9.93 16.54
N ARG A 363 11.67 10.07 17.68
CA ARG A 363 11.20 8.88 18.40
C ARG A 363 10.09 8.18 17.62
N ALA A 364 10.00 6.87 17.73
CA ALA A 364 8.92 6.10 17.11
C ALA A 364 7.53 6.60 17.55
N LYS A 365 7.42 7.12 18.79
CA LYS A 365 6.21 7.79 19.29
C LYS A 365 5.85 9.02 18.46
N ASP A 366 6.80 9.90 18.16
CA ASP A 366 6.56 11.10 17.36
C ASP A 366 6.17 10.75 15.93
N LEU A 367 6.77 9.69 15.38
CA LEU A 367 6.38 9.14 14.07
C LEU A 367 4.97 8.52 14.10
N LEU A 368 4.56 7.89 15.21
CA LEU A 368 3.18 7.40 15.39
C LEU A 368 2.17 8.56 15.33
N PHE A 369 2.46 9.68 15.98
CA PHE A 369 1.62 10.88 15.85
C PHE A 369 1.69 11.46 14.43
N GLY A 370 2.86 11.45 13.78
CA GLY A 370 3.02 11.83 12.37
C GLY A 370 2.22 10.95 11.40
N LEU A 371 2.12 9.66 11.69
CA LEU A 371 1.31 8.68 10.97
C LEU A 371 -0.20 8.98 11.11
N MET A 372 -0.64 9.25 12.35
CA MET A 372 -2.07 9.32 12.67
C MET A 372 -2.69 10.70 12.40
N LEU A 373 -2.03 11.80 12.80
CA LEU A 373 -2.60 13.14 12.74
C LEU A 373 -2.65 13.69 11.31
N PRO A 374 -1.52 14.05 10.67
CA PRO A 374 -1.52 14.54 9.29
C PRO A 374 -1.66 13.40 8.27
N SER A 375 -1.75 12.15 8.73
CA SER A 375 -1.82 10.98 7.87
C SER A 375 -0.52 10.73 7.07
N GLY A 376 0.67 10.96 7.68
CA GLY A 376 1.96 10.93 7.01
C GLY A 376 2.30 9.57 6.37
N ASN A 377 2.46 9.57 5.05
CA ASN A 377 2.92 8.40 4.30
C ASN A 377 4.41 8.14 4.55
N ASP A 378 5.20 9.20 4.68
CA ASP A 378 6.61 9.16 5.08
C ASP A 378 6.79 8.54 6.48
N ALA A 379 5.96 8.92 7.44
CA ALA A 379 5.97 8.33 8.77
C ALA A 379 5.59 6.83 8.74
N ALA A 380 4.65 6.43 7.87
CA ALA A 380 4.28 5.02 7.67
C ALA A 380 5.47 4.18 7.18
N LEU A 381 6.18 4.67 6.16
CA LEU A 381 7.37 4.01 5.62
C LEU A 381 8.51 3.98 6.64
N ALA A 382 8.76 5.10 7.34
CA ALA A 382 9.81 5.18 8.37
C ALA A 382 9.59 4.13 9.47
N LEU A 383 8.36 4.05 10.00
CA LEU A 383 7.99 3.08 11.03
C LEU A 383 8.07 1.65 10.50
N GLY A 384 7.58 1.39 9.28
CA GLY A 384 7.63 0.06 8.67
C GLY A 384 9.07 -0.44 8.50
N ARG A 385 9.93 0.37 7.90
CA ARG A 385 11.36 0.05 7.70
C ARG A 385 12.10 -0.13 9.02
N PHE A 386 11.85 0.72 10.00
CA PHE A 386 12.44 0.60 11.34
C PHE A 386 12.07 -0.70 12.04
N GLN A 387 10.84 -1.16 11.87
CA GLN A 387 10.34 -2.36 12.54
C GLN A 387 10.70 -3.65 11.81
N ALA A 388 10.74 -3.64 10.48
CA ALA A 388 10.84 -4.85 9.68
C ALA A 388 12.09 -4.91 8.79
N GLY A 389 12.86 -3.81 8.72
CA GLY A 389 14.04 -3.72 7.85
C GLY A 389 13.73 -3.36 6.39
N GLY A 390 12.46 -3.42 5.97
CA GLY A 390 12.04 -3.10 4.61
C GLY A 390 10.52 -3.04 4.45
N ASP A 391 10.07 -2.45 3.34
CA ASP A 391 8.65 -2.20 3.09
C ASP A 391 7.88 -3.51 2.89
N GLU A 392 8.41 -4.46 2.13
CA GLU A 392 7.79 -5.76 1.86
C GLU A 392 7.69 -6.63 3.13
N ALA A 393 8.75 -6.68 3.93
CA ALA A 393 8.75 -7.40 5.19
C ALA A 393 7.70 -6.82 6.15
N PHE A 394 7.50 -5.51 6.12
CA PHE A 394 6.46 -4.86 6.92
C PHE A 394 5.05 -5.18 6.39
N VAL A 395 4.84 -5.19 5.07
CA VAL A 395 3.58 -5.65 4.44
C VAL A 395 3.26 -7.08 4.86
N GLY A 396 4.25 -7.96 4.93
CA GLY A 396 4.08 -9.31 5.47
C GLY A 396 3.52 -9.31 6.90
N ARG A 397 4.02 -8.42 7.77
CA ARG A 397 3.50 -8.27 9.15
C ARG A 397 2.09 -7.69 9.19
N LEU A 398 1.77 -6.73 8.30
CA LEU A 398 0.41 -6.19 8.18
C LEU A 398 -0.59 -7.30 7.83
N ASN A 399 -0.26 -8.16 6.86
CA ASN A 399 -1.14 -9.25 6.47
C ASN A 399 -1.18 -10.37 7.54
N ALA A 400 -0.12 -10.58 8.30
CA ALA A 400 -0.15 -11.47 9.47
C ALA A 400 -1.08 -10.93 10.57
N LEU A 401 -1.11 -9.61 10.79
CA LEU A 401 -2.09 -8.96 11.68
C LEU A 401 -3.53 -9.17 11.20
N VAL A 402 -3.80 -9.00 9.90
CA VAL A 402 -5.10 -9.26 9.27
C VAL A 402 -5.60 -10.65 9.61
N VAL A 403 -4.75 -11.66 9.43
CA VAL A 403 -5.10 -13.05 9.73
C VAL A 403 -5.29 -13.28 11.22
N ARG A 404 -4.40 -12.74 12.08
CA ARG A 404 -4.49 -12.86 13.54
C ARG A 404 -5.81 -12.31 14.08
N LEU A 405 -6.32 -11.24 13.47
CA LEU A 405 -7.59 -10.62 13.86
C LEU A 405 -8.82 -11.23 13.15
N GLY A 406 -8.63 -12.21 12.25
CA GLY A 406 -9.72 -12.86 11.51
C GLY A 406 -10.40 -11.98 10.47
N LEU A 407 -9.72 -10.95 9.95
CA LEU A 407 -10.23 -10.03 8.94
C LEU A 407 -10.18 -10.71 7.56
N GLN A 408 -11.32 -11.07 7.01
CA GLN A 408 -11.38 -11.95 5.82
C GLN A 408 -11.42 -11.19 4.50
N GLU A 409 -11.89 -9.95 4.52
CA GLU A 409 -12.01 -9.09 3.33
C GLU A 409 -10.91 -8.04 3.24
N THR A 410 -9.76 -8.27 3.91
CA THR A 410 -8.66 -7.31 3.98
C THR A 410 -7.35 -7.90 3.47
N ARG A 411 -6.67 -7.14 2.62
CA ARG A 411 -5.29 -7.37 2.23
C ARG A 411 -4.58 -6.03 2.05
N PHE A 412 -3.40 -5.91 2.63
CA PHE A 412 -2.55 -4.73 2.48
C PHE A 412 -1.40 -5.01 1.53
N ALA A 413 -1.11 -4.06 0.63
CA ALA A 413 0.03 -4.09 -0.28
C ALA A 413 1.08 -3.02 0.06
N ASN A 414 0.79 -2.12 0.98
CA ASN A 414 1.73 -1.11 1.50
C ASN A 414 1.33 -0.65 2.91
N ALA A 415 2.19 0.14 3.56
CA ALA A 415 2.02 0.60 4.94
C ALA A 415 1.13 1.85 5.08
N HIS A 416 0.81 2.55 3.99
CA HIS A 416 0.26 3.91 4.00
C HIS A 416 -1.13 4.05 3.38
N GLY A 417 -1.53 3.15 2.47
CA GLY A 417 -2.86 3.15 1.87
C GLY A 417 -2.97 3.87 0.53
N LEU A 418 -1.87 4.19 -0.14
CA LEU A 418 -1.92 4.58 -1.55
C LEU A 418 -2.32 3.38 -2.41
N ASN A 419 -2.95 3.67 -3.55
CA ASN A 419 -3.48 2.67 -4.45
C ASN A 419 -2.39 1.69 -4.91
N ALA A 420 -2.68 0.41 -4.82
CA ALA A 420 -1.82 -0.66 -5.29
C ALA A 420 -2.66 -1.89 -5.62
N SER A 421 -2.22 -2.69 -6.57
CA SER A 421 -2.89 -3.94 -6.91
C SER A 421 -2.99 -4.86 -5.68
N GLY A 422 -4.19 -5.39 -5.42
CA GLY A 422 -4.42 -6.24 -4.26
C GLY A 422 -4.44 -5.52 -2.90
N HIS A 423 -4.61 -4.17 -2.88
CA HIS A 423 -4.76 -3.38 -1.66
C HIS A 423 -6.22 -3.04 -1.43
N TYR A 424 -6.87 -3.76 -0.52
CA TYR A 424 -8.30 -3.60 -0.24
C TYR A 424 -8.66 -3.94 1.20
N SER A 425 -9.83 -3.50 1.63
CA SER A 425 -10.46 -3.85 2.91
C SER A 425 -11.97 -3.71 2.81
N SER A 426 -12.69 -4.08 3.85
CA SER A 426 -14.13 -3.87 3.98
C SER A 426 -14.45 -2.94 5.15
N ALA A 427 -15.65 -2.33 5.15
CA ALA A 427 -16.06 -1.49 6.26
C ALA A 427 -16.17 -2.30 7.57
N TYR A 428 -16.64 -3.55 7.49
CA TYR A 428 -16.69 -4.45 8.63
C TYR A 428 -15.28 -4.71 9.20
N ASP A 429 -14.35 -5.15 8.37
CA ASP A 429 -12.98 -5.46 8.81
C ASP A 429 -12.27 -4.23 9.41
N LEU A 430 -12.47 -3.05 8.80
CA LEU A 430 -11.88 -1.79 9.31
C LEU A 430 -12.47 -1.37 10.66
N ALA A 431 -13.77 -1.60 10.88
CA ALA A 431 -14.39 -1.35 12.17
C ALA A 431 -13.88 -2.33 13.24
N MET A 432 -13.70 -3.60 12.89
CA MET A 432 -13.11 -4.62 13.78
C MET A 432 -11.63 -4.35 14.06
N LEU A 433 -10.87 -3.90 13.06
CA LEU A 433 -9.48 -3.47 13.21
C LEU A 433 -9.37 -2.29 14.19
N ALA A 434 -10.25 -1.30 14.05
CA ALA A 434 -10.32 -0.16 14.96
C ALA A 434 -10.76 -0.56 16.37
N ARG A 435 -11.70 -1.50 16.49
CA ARG A 435 -12.11 -2.05 17.78
C ARG A 435 -10.93 -2.64 18.54
N TYR A 436 -10.07 -3.39 17.86
CA TYR A 436 -8.83 -3.89 18.45
C TYR A 436 -7.84 -2.75 18.76
N ALA A 437 -7.58 -1.85 17.82
CA ALA A 437 -6.65 -0.74 17.97
C ALA A 437 -6.96 0.14 19.19
N MET A 438 -8.25 0.41 19.43
CA MET A 438 -8.70 1.27 20.53
C MET A 438 -8.68 0.56 21.92
N THR A 439 -8.16 -0.67 22.00
CA THR A 439 -7.75 -1.30 23.27
C THR A 439 -6.31 -0.98 23.66
N LEU A 440 -5.52 -0.43 22.74
CA LEU A 440 -4.10 -0.11 22.94
C LEU A 440 -3.95 1.35 23.41
N PRO A 441 -3.46 1.62 24.64
CA PRO A 441 -3.46 2.98 25.21
C PRO A 441 -2.71 4.01 24.34
N ASP A 442 -1.55 3.68 23.80
CA ASP A 442 -0.77 4.59 22.96
C ASP A 442 -1.44 4.86 21.61
N PHE A 443 -2.17 3.86 21.07
CA PHE A 443 -2.99 4.08 19.88
C PHE A 443 -4.16 5.04 20.18
N VAL A 444 -4.87 4.85 21.29
CA VAL A 444 -5.96 5.74 21.73
C VAL A 444 -5.45 7.17 21.89
N ALA A 445 -4.29 7.34 22.53
CA ALA A 445 -3.66 8.64 22.68
C ALA A 445 -3.39 9.32 21.33
N ALA A 446 -2.81 8.59 20.35
CA ALA A 446 -2.53 9.15 19.03
C ALA A 446 -3.82 9.43 18.24
N ALA A 447 -4.80 8.51 18.24
CA ALA A 447 -6.05 8.64 17.50
C ALA A 447 -6.92 9.81 17.98
N GLY A 448 -6.96 10.06 19.29
CA GLY A 448 -7.76 11.11 19.92
C GLY A 448 -7.09 12.49 20.02
N THR A 449 -5.81 12.57 19.71
CA THR A 449 -5.06 13.85 19.80
C THR A 449 -5.35 14.74 18.59
N ARG A 450 -5.70 16.01 18.85
CA ARG A 450 -5.97 17.01 17.80
C ARG A 450 -4.71 17.67 17.26
N GLN A 451 -3.75 17.94 18.12
CA GLN A 451 -2.47 18.58 17.77
C GLN A 451 -1.34 17.95 18.56
N TRP A 452 -0.19 17.78 17.95
CA TRP A 452 1.03 17.27 18.56
C TRP A 452 2.23 18.04 18.03
N THR A 453 3.24 18.21 18.86
CA THR A 453 4.53 18.75 18.45
C THR A 453 5.58 17.67 18.55
N ALA A 454 5.98 17.11 17.41
CA ALA A 454 7.03 16.12 17.34
C ALA A 454 8.39 16.74 17.63
N GLN A 455 9.16 16.11 18.52
CA GLN A 455 10.47 16.57 18.97
C GLN A 455 11.56 15.59 18.53
N GLY A 456 12.47 16.04 17.68
CA GLY A 456 13.57 15.23 17.16
C GLY A 456 14.77 16.09 16.77
N SER A 457 15.43 15.76 15.66
CA SER A 457 16.47 16.61 15.06
C SER A 457 15.97 18.03 14.75
N ARG A 458 14.69 18.16 14.58
CA ARG A 458 13.94 19.42 14.47
C ARG A 458 12.54 19.26 15.05
N THR A 459 11.83 20.35 15.19
CA THR A 459 10.46 20.37 15.70
C THR A 459 9.46 20.40 14.53
N ILE A 460 8.41 19.56 14.58
CA ILE A 460 7.33 19.53 13.58
C ILE A 460 5.98 19.63 14.28
N GLY A 461 5.18 20.64 13.93
CA GLY A 461 3.79 20.76 14.36
C GLY A 461 2.87 19.86 13.53
N LEU A 462 2.05 19.05 14.18
CA LEU A 462 1.15 18.08 13.57
C LEU A 462 -0.30 18.39 13.93
N THR A 463 -1.21 18.32 12.96
CA THR A 463 -2.65 18.54 13.16
C THR A 463 -3.43 17.34 12.64
N ASN A 464 -4.42 16.89 13.42
CA ASN A 464 -5.26 15.77 13.07
C ASN A 464 -6.29 16.16 12.00
N THR A 465 -6.39 15.34 10.96
CA THR A 465 -7.34 15.53 9.86
C THR A 465 -8.77 15.09 10.22
N ASN A 466 -8.98 14.46 11.38
CA ASN A 466 -10.31 14.04 11.85
C ASN A 466 -11.05 15.22 12.52
N THR A 467 -11.89 15.89 11.78
CA THR A 467 -12.67 17.06 12.25
C THR A 467 -13.72 16.69 13.30
N LEU A 468 -14.13 15.42 13.41
CA LEU A 468 -15.08 14.96 14.42
C LEU A 468 -14.54 15.13 15.84
N LEU A 469 -13.23 15.03 16.05
CA LEU A 469 -12.59 15.22 17.37
C LEU A 469 -12.86 16.58 18.00
N ALA A 470 -13.07 17.61 17.19
CA ALA A 470 -13.44 18.95 17.67
C ALA A 470 -14.94 19.22 17.57
N GLY A 471 -15.64 18.54 16.65
CA GLY A 471 -16.98 18.91 16.22
C GLY A 471 -18.09 17.95 16.62
N TYR A 472 -17.81 16.82 17.28
CA TYR A 472 -18.82 15.87 17.75
C TYR A 472 -18.56 15.43 19.18
N ALA A 473 -19.54 15.64 20.08
CA ALA A 473 -19.41 15.32 21.49
C ALA A 473 -19.21 13.80 21.71
N GLY A 474 -18.14 13.44 22.39
CA GLY A 474 -17.74 12.06 22.65
C GLY A 474 -16.89 11.42 21.55
N ALA A 475 -16.61 12.09 20.43
CA ALA A 475 -15.68 11.59 19.42
C ALA A 475 -14.27 11.44 20.00
N ASP A 476 -13.66 10.26 19.87
CA ASP A 476 -12.37 9.92 20.45
C ASP A 476 -11.40 9.20 19.47
N GLY A 477 -11.74 9.14 18.18
CA GLY A 477 -10.92 8.55 17.12
C GLY A 477 -11.68 8.47 15.78
N VAL A 478 -11.19 7.78 14.77
CA VAL A 478 -9.98 6.96 14.70
C VAL A 478 -9.08 7.48 13.57
N LYS A 479 -9.52 7.37 12.29
CA LYS A 479 -8.69 7.73 11.13
C LYS A 479 -9.53 8.14 9.92
N THR A 480 -9.06 9.14 9.19
CA THR A 480 -9.59 9.56 7.88
C THR A 480 -8.73 8.99 6.75
N GLY A 481 -9.30 8.85 5.57
CA GLY A 481 -8.57 8.51 4.35
C GLY A 481 -9.15 9.19 3.12
N PHE A 482 -8.31 9.32 2.11
CA PHE A 482 -8.68 9.78 0.77
C PHE A 482 -7.65 9.32 -0.25
N THR A 483 -8.09 8.79 -1.35
CA THR A 483 -7.41 8.74 -2.65
C THR A 483 -8.49 8.93 -3.72
N GLU A 484 -8.10 9.28 -4.94
CA GLU A 484 -9.09 9.44 -6.02
C GLU A 484 -9.91 8.16 -6.25
N GLU A 485 -9.26 6.99 -6.19
CA GLU A 485 -9.91 5.69 -6.37
C GLU A 485 -10.82 5.31 -5.19
N ALA A 486 -10.37 5.56 -3.96
CA ALA A 486 -11.13 5.20 -2.76
C ALA A 486 -12.28 6.17 -2.47
N GLY A 487 -12.23 7.40 -2.98
CA GLY A 487 -13.04 8.49 -2.46
C GLY A 487 -12.67 8.82 -1.01
N ARG A 488 -13.54 9.58 -0.33
CA ARG A 488 -13.36 9.84 1.11
C ARG A 488 -13.73 8.63 1.92
N THR A 489 -12.86 8.26 2.88
CA THR A 489 -13.07 7.15 3.81
C THR A 489 -12.90 7.62 5.25
N LEU A 490 -13.52 6.92 6.21
CA LEU A 490 -13.46 7.26 7.62
C LEU A 490 -13.69 6.00 8.47
N VAL A 491 -12.86 5.80 9.48
CA VAL A 491 -13.26 5.08 10.67
C VAL A 491 -13.36 6.09 11.80
N ALA A 492 -14.54 6.21 12.39
CA ALA A 492 -14.81 7.07 13.52
C ALA A 492 -15.19 6.25 14.76
N SER A 493 -14.89 6.77 15.94
CA SER A 493 -15.42 6.28 17.19
C SER A 493 -15.95 7.42 18.04
N ALA A 494 -17.00 7.11 18.81
CA ALA A 494 -17.53 8.01 19.82
C ALA A 494 -17.99 7.24 21.04
N THR A 495 -17.79 7.84 22.23
CA THR A 495 -18.19 7.29 23.51
C THR A 495 -19.26 8.17 24.15
N ARG A 496 -20.41 7.58 24.52
CA ARG A 496 -21.46 8.23 25.31
C ARG A 496 -21.86 7.32 26.48
N ASN A 497 -21.96 7.87 27.68
CA ASN A 497 -22.30 7.13 28.90
C ASN A 497 -21.47 5.86 29.13
N GLY A 498 -20.19 5.91 28.77
CA GLY A 498 -19.27 4.77 28.90
C GLY A 498 -19.32 3.74 27.77
N HIS A 499 -20.25 3.85 26.83
CA HIS A 499 -20.37 2.95 25.69
C HIS A 499 -19.77 3.57 24.43
N ARG A 500 -18.84 2.85 23.81
CA ARG A 500 -18.17 3.26 22.56
C ARG A 500 -18.80 2.55 21.37
N VAL A 501 -18.97 3.28 20.28
CA VAL A 501 -19.43 2.78 18.98
C VAL A 501 -18.39 3.11 17.92
N PHE A 502 -18.15 2.18 17.01
CA PHE A 502 -17.32 2.38 15.82
C PHE A 502 -18.19 2.50 14.57
N ILE A 503 -17.85 3.42 13.70
CA ILE A 503 -18.45 3.60 12.38
C ILE A 503 -17.34 3.56 11.35
N ALA A 504 -17.41 2.65 10.39
CA ALA A 504 -16.55 2.63 9.21
C ALA A 504 -17.34 2.99 7.96
N LEU A 505 -16.82 3.94 7.18
CA LEU A 505 -17.44 4.46 5.96
C LEU A 505 -16.40 4.40 4.83
N LEU A 506 -16.75 3.74 3.73
CA LEU A 506 -15.94 3.69 2.52
C LEU A 506 -16.67 4.36 1.36
N ASN A 507 -15.89 5.12 0.56
CA ASN A 507 -16.39 5.95 -0.52
C ASN A 507 -17.61 6.78 -0.08
N ALA A 508 -17.36 7.70 0.86
CA ALA A 508 -18.35 8.52 1.54
C ALA A 508 -18.08 10.01 1.31
N PRO A 509 -18.63 10.62 0.25
CA PRO A 509 -18.44 12.06 -0.04
C PRO A 509 -18.69 12.96 1.17
N GLU A 510 -19.74 12.67 1.94
CA GLU A 510 -20.15 13.43 3.14
C GLU A 510 -19.79 12.69 4.44
N ARG A 511 -18.62 12.03 4.50
CA ARG A 511 -18.22 11.11 5.58
C ARG A 511 -18.43 11.66 6.99
N ASP A 512 -18.17 12.96 7.23
CA ASP A 512 -18.30 13.57 8.56
C ASP A 512 -19.77 13.80 8.94
N ALA A 513 -20.61 14.19 7.97
CA ALA A 513 -22.05 14.32 8.17
C ALA A 513 -22.71 12.95 8.34
N ASP A 514 -22.31 11.97 7.54
CA ASP A 514 -22.81 10.60 7.63
C ASP A 514 -22.48 9.96 8.99
N ALA A 515 -21.25 10.13 9.47
CA ALA A 515 -20.85 9.61 10.78
C ALA A 515 -21.67 10.25 11.91
N ARG A 516 -21.94 11.57 11.89
CA ARG A 516 -22.79 12.26 12.87
C ARG A 516 -24.21 11.69 12.89
N LYS A 517 -24.83 11.55 11.71
CA LYS A 517 -26.19 10.98 11.59
C LYS A 517 -26.26 9.56 12.17
N LEU A 518 -25.26 8.73 11.84
CA LEU A 518 -25.21 7.35 12.31
C LEU A 518 -24.96 7.26 13.82
N PHE A 519 -24.07 8.07 14.39
CA PHE A 519 -23.87 8.13 15.84
C PHE A 519 -25.14 8.58 16.56
N ASP A 520 -25.77 9.68 16.11
CA ASP A 520 -27.00 10.18 16.73
C ASP A 520 -28.14 9.17 16.64
N TRP A 521 -28.29 8.52 15.49
CA TRP A 521 -29.26 7.44 15.32
C TRP A 521 -28.98 6.27 16.26
N THR A 522 -27.71 5.81 16.33
CA THR A 522 -27.30 4.68 17.15
C THR A 522 -27.55 4.94 18.64
N PHE A 523 -27.04 6.03 19.18
CA PHE A 523 -27.18 6.37 20.61
C PHE A 523 -28.61 6.74 21.02
N THR A 524 -29.48 7.09 20.06
CA THR A 524 -30.89 7.39 20.34
C THR A 524 -31.79 6.14 20.34
N ASN A 525 -31.44 5.17 19.49
CA ASN A 525 -32.32 4.03 19.21
C ASN A 525 -31.92 2.73 19.89
N PHE A 526 -30.70 2.65 20.45
CA PHE A 526 -30.19 1.45 21.11
C PHE A 526 -29.88 1.68 22.58
N VAL A 527 -30.15 0.66 23.39
CA VAL A 527 -29.69 0.57 24.78
C VAL A 527 -28.51 -0.38 24.83
N PHE A 528 -27.45 0.11 25.38
CA PHE A 528 -26.21 -0.63 25.63
C PHE A 528 -26.26 -1.27 27.02
N ARG A 529 -25.78 -2.50 27.18
CA ARG A 529 -25.90 -3.30 28.41
C ARG A 529 -24.52 -3.77 28.88
#